data_c095f3924db2ae3ea7121de87f52a9a8
#
_entry.id   c095f3924db2ae3ea7121de87f52a9a8
#
_cell.length_a   1.000
_cell.length_b   1.000
_cell.length_c   1.000
_cell.angle_alpha   90.00
_cell.angle_beta   90.00
_cell.angle_gamma   90.00
#
_symmetry.space_group_name_H-M   'P 1'
#
loop_
_entity.id
_entity.type
_entity.pdbx_description
1 polymer ?
#
loop_
_entity_poly.entity_id
_entity_poly.type
_entity_poly.pdbx_seq_one_letter_code
_entity_poly.pdbx_strand_id
1 'polypeptide(L)'
;MTDALRELEFVYTPLFDAATADLLDDEAMRHVELALLAEPRAGAVVAGTGGIRKLRAPLPGRGKRGGARVLYLYIEVHGRIYFLLAYAKNEQVDLTPAQKKALRAMVKHLEELG
;
A
#
# COMPACT_ATOMS: atom_id res chain seq x y z
N MET A 1 -17.92 22.90 -5.17
CA MET A 1 -17.66 22.46 -5.38
C MET A 1 -17.49 21.19 -5.64
N THR A 2 -17.22 20.79 -6.09
CA THR A 2 -17.16 19.64 -6.58
C THR A 2 -16.09 18.76 -6.32
N ASP A 3 -15.27 19.00 -5.52
CA ASP A 3 -14.25 18.18 -5.13
C ASP A 3 -14.69 17.16 -4.22
N ALA A 4 -15.93 16.97 -4.08
CA ALA A 4 -16.45 15.90 -3.28
C ALA A 4 -16.03 14.54 -3.82
N LEU A 5 -15.77 14.43 -5.11
CA LEU A 5 -15.37 13.15 -5.67
C LEU A 5 -13.87 13.18 -5.95
N ARG A 6 -13.17 12.33 -5.27
CA ARG A 6 -11.76 12.19 -5.51
C ARG A 6 -11.53 11.09 -6.53
N GLU A 7 -10.81 11.42 -7.57
CA GLU A 7 -10.48 10.43 -8.57
C GLU A 7 -9.06 9.95 -8.31
N LEU A 8 -8.94 8.66 -8.05
CA LEU A 8 -7.66 8.04 -7.84
C LEU A 8 -7.52 6.85 -8.76
N GLU A 9 -6.33 6.70 -9.30
CA GLU A 9 -5.98 5.50 -10.04
C GLU A 9 -5.19 4.59 -9.12
N PHE A 10 -5.62 3.33 -9.01
CA PHE A 10 -4.87 2.33 -8.23
C PHE A 10 -4.06 1.48 -9.19
N VAL A 11 -2.77 1.40 -8.95
CA VAL A 11 -1.86 0.60 -9.77
C VAL A 11 -1.35 -0.55 -8.92
N TYR A 12 -1.62 -1.77 -9.35
CA TYR A 12 -1.18 -2.99 -8.67
C TYR A 12 0.11 -3.44 -9.35
N THR A 13 1.24 -3.22 -8.68
CA THR A 13 2.52 -3.59 -9.27
C THR A 13 2.68 -5.12 -9.27
N PRO A 14 3.48 -5.66 -10.17
CA PRO A 14 3.73 -7.11 -10.17
C PRO A 14 4.31 -7.60 -8.85
N LEU A 15 5.14 -6.80 -8.19
CA LEU A 15 5.69 -7.17 -6.89
C LEU A 15 4.56 -7.33 -5.87
N PHE A 16 3.60 -6.41 -5.87
CA PHE A 16 2.47 -6.49 -4.97
C PHE A 16 1.62 -7.73 -5.26
N ASP A 17 1.33 -7.98 -6.54
CA ASP A 17 0.51 -9.13 -6.92
C ASP A 17 1.17 -10.42 -6.45
N ALA A 18 2.48 -10.54 -6.62
CA ALA A 18 3.20 -11.73 -6.18
C ALA A 18 3.14 -11.88 -4.66
N ALA A 19 3.25 -10.77 -3.94
CA ALA A 19 3.26 -10.81 -2.48
C ALA A 19 1.89 -11.11 -1.90
N THR A 20 0.81 -10.84 -2.64
CA THR A 20 -0.53 -10.94 -2.11
C THR A 20 -1.32 -12.13 -2.64
N ALA A 21 -0.75 -12.94 -3.52
CA ALA A 21 -1.48 -14.02 -4.18
C ALA A 21 -2.24 -14.90 -3.20
N ASP A 22 -1.63 -15.24 -2.07
CA ASP A 22 -2.26 -16.07 -1.06
C ASP A 22 -2.53 -15.33 0.24
N LEU A 23 -2.40 -14.01 0.24
CA LEU A 23 -2.52 -13.23 1.46
C LEU A 23 -3.80 -12.40 1.51
N LEU A 24 -4.12 -11.70 0.44
CA LEU A 24 -5.25 -10.78 0.40
C LEU A 24 -6.19 -11.15 -0.73
N ASP A 25 -7.47 -11.23 -0.41
CA ASP A 25 -8.48 -11.49 -1.43
C ASP A 25 -9.06 -10.18 -1.93
N ASP A 26 -10.00 -10.29 -2.88
CA ASP A 26 -10.60 -9.10 -3.50
C ASP A 26 -11.36 -8.27 -2.49
N GLU A 27 -11.98 -8.91 -1.52
CA GLU A 27 -12.74 -8.18 -0.51
C GLU A 27 -11.82 -7.35 0.38
N ALA A 28 -10.68 -7.94 0.77
CA ALA A 28 -9.72 -7.22 1.60
C ALA A 28 -9.18 -6.01 0.83
N MET A 29 -8.90 -6.19 -0.46
CA MET A 29 -8.39 -5.08 -1.26
C MET A 29 -9.45 -4.02 -1.50
N ARG A 30 -10.72 -4.41 -1.61
CA ARG A 30 -11.77 -3.41 -1.70
C ARG A 30 -11.82 -2.55 -0.45
N HIS A 31 -11.65 -3.16 0.71
CA HIS A 31 -11.59 -2.42 1.95
C HIS A 31 -10.45 -1.40 1.94
N VAL A 32 -9.29 -1.82 1.47
CA VAL A 32 -8.12 -0.94 1.39
C VAL A 32 -8.39 0.20 0.41
N GLU A 33 -8.95 -0.11 -0.75
CA GLU A 33 -9.23 0.93 -1.74
C GLU A 33 -10.22 1.95 -1.24
N LEU A 34 -11.28 1.49 -0.56
CA LEU A 34 -12.27 2.41 -0.02
C LEU A 34 -11.67 3.31 1.05
N ALA A 35 -10.81 2.76 1.90
CA ALA A 35 -10.15 3.56 2.92
C ALA A 35 -9.26 4.63 2.29
N LEU A 36 -8.56 4.29 1.21
CA LEU A 36 -7.67 5.23 0.55
C LEU A 36 -8.42 6.24 -0.29
N LEU A 37 -9.59 5.89 -0.82
CA LEU A 37 -10.42 6.87 -1.49
C LEU A 37 -10.93 7.91 -0.51
N ALA A 38 -11.22 7.50 0.72
CA ALA A 38 -11.64 8.44 1.75
C ALA A 38 -10.48 9.31 2.21
N GLU A 39 -9.30 8.72 2.37
CA GLU A 39 -8.12 9.45 2.83
C GLU A 39 -6.85 8.81 2.27
N PRO A 40 -6.30 9.34 1.18
CA PRO A 40 -5.12 8.72 0.57
C PRO A 40 -3.90 8.66 1.48
N ARG A 41 -3.85 9.54 2.48
CA ARG A 41 -2.73 9.57 3.41
C ARG A 41 -3.04 8.86 4.72
N ALA A 42 -4.01 7.93 4.69
CA ALA A 42 -4.41 7.22 5.91
C ALA A 42 -3.28 6.39 6.52
N GLY A 43 -2.44 5.81 5.68
CA GLY A 43 -1.33 5.01 6.19
C GLY A 43 -0.21 5.87 6.74
N ALA A 44 0.50 5.34 7.72
CA ALA A 44 1.62 6.06 8.32
C ALA A 44 2.85 5.95 7.42
N VAL A 45 3.61 7.03 7.30
CA VAL A 45 4.82 7.03 6.50
C VAL A 45 5.86 6.13 7.14
N VAL A 46 6.49 5.28 6.33
CA VAL A 46 7.58 4.42 6.79
C VAL A 46 8.89 5.14 6.54
N ALA A 47 9.64 5.40 7.60
CA ALA A 47 10.89 6.13 7.51
C ALA A 47 11.88 5.39 6.60
N GLY A 48 12.65 6.15 5.84
CA GLY A 48 13.70 5.58 5.00
C GLY A 48 13.24 5.00 3.69
N THR A 49 11.98 5.20 3.30
CA THR A 49 11.45 4.63 2.06
C THR A 49 11.17 5.66 0.99
N GLY A 50 11.26 6.94 1.30
CA GLY A 50 10.97 7.97 0.32
C GLY A 50 9.49 8.33 0.23
N GLY A 51 8.70 7.96 1.22
CA GLY A 51 7.30 8.35 1.26
C GLY A 51 6.29 7.21 1.21
N ILE A 52 6.76 5.98 1.24
CA ILE A 52 5.84 4.84 1.27
C ILE A 52 5.06 4.85 2.58
N ARG A 53 3.79 4.54 2.49
CA ARG A 53 2.89 4.47 3.64
C ARG A 53 2.48 3.04 3.90
N LYS A 54 2.18 2.76 5.16
CA LYS A 54 1.81 1.43 5.61
C LYS A 54 0.40 1.49 6.16
N LEU A 55 -0.50 0.69 5.61
CA LEU A 55 -1.89 0.65 6.03
C LEU A 55 -2.24 -0.76 6.46
N ARG A 56 -2.98 -0.85 7.56
CA ARG A 56 -3.44 -2.14 8.04
C ARG A 56 -4.59 -2.64 7.19
N ALA A 57 -4.55 -3.91 6.83
CA ALA A 57 -5.64 -4.57 6.13
C ALA A 57 -6.07 -5.79 6.94
N PRO A 58 -7.36 -5.89 7.28
CA PRO A 58 -7.81 -7.07 8.03
C PRO A 58 -7.79 -8.30 7.14
N LEU A 59 -7.47 -9.44 7.75
CA LEU A 59 -7.52 -10.72 7.07
C LEU A 59 -8.71 -11.51 7.58
N PRO A 60 -9.63 -11.89 6.70
CA PRO A 60 -10.81 -12.64 7.13
C PRO A 60 -10.42 -13.96 7.76
N GLY A 61 -11.11 -14.34 8.82
CA GLY A 61 -10.87 -15.62 9.46
C GLY A 61 -9.64 -15.72 10.30
N ARG A 62 -8.82 -14.66 10.35
CA ARG A 62 -7.60 -14.70 11.14
C ARG A 62 -7.74 -14.01 12.48
N GLY A 63 -8.94 -13.66 12.87
CA GLY A 63 -9.16 -12.98 14.12
C GLY A 63 -8.70 -11.55 14.06
N LYS A 64 -8.59 -10.94 15.23
CA LYS A 64 -8.32 -9.51 15.29
C LYS A 64 -6.87 -9.18 15.31
N ARG A 65 -6.02 -10.17 15.52
CA ARG A 65 -4.61 -9.87 15.65
C ARG A 65 -3.94 -9.89 14.32
N GLY A 66 -3.01 -9.02 14.16
CA GLY A 66 -2.16 -9.03 13.02
C GLY A 66 -2.77 -8.48 11.79
N GLY A 67 -3.52 -9.26 11.07
CA GLY A 67 -3.92 -8.86 9.74
C GLY A 67 -2.71 -8.72 8.85
N ALA A 68 -2.85 -7.95 7.79
CA ALA A 68 -1.76 -7.67 6.87
C ALA A 68 -1.40 -6.20 6.93
N ARG A 69 -0.22 -5.88 6.42
CA ARG A 69 0.20 -4.50 6.18
C ARG A 69 0.38 -4.34 4.69
N VAL A 70 -0.23 -3.29 4.14
CA VAL A 70 -0.14 -2.95 2.73
C VAL A 70 0.74 -1.73 2.61
N LEU A 71 1.76 -1.81 1.77
CA LEU A 71 2.70 -0.71 1.54
C LEU A 71 2.34 -0.07 0.21
N TYR A 72 2.12 1.23 0.22
CA TYR A 72 1.70 1.94 -0.98
C TYR A 72 2.38 3.29 -1.08
N LEU A 73 2.42 3.82 -2.29
CA LEU A 73 2.95 5.15 -2.56
C LEU A 73 1.84 5.99 -3.20
N TYR A 74 1.52 7.12 -2.59
CA TYR A 74 0.55 8.04 -3.13
C TYR A 74 1.30 9.21 -3.78
N ILE A 75 1.13 9.38 -5.08
CA ILE A 75 1.71 10.51 -5.80
C ILE A 75 0.56 11.46 -6.11
N GLU A 76 0.42 12.47 -5.28
CA GLU A 76 -0.74 13.35 -5.31
C GLU A 76 -0.88 14.08 -6.63
N VAL A 77 0.22 14.55 -7.18
CA VAL A 77 0.18 15.32 -8.42
C VAL A 77 -0.35 14.48 -9.59
N HIS A 78 -0.23 13.15 -9.49
CA HIS A 78 -0.74 12.27 -10.54
C HIS A 78 -2.10 11.67 -10.17
N GLY A 79 -2.58 11.88 -8.97
CA GLY A 79 -3.81 11.23 -8.51
C GLY A 79 -3.70 9.72 -8.53
N ARG A 80 -2.55 9.19 -8.13
CA ARG A 80 -2.26 7.77 -8.33
C ARG A 80 -1.69 7.15 -7.08
N ILE A 81 -2.17 5.94 -6.77
CA ILE A 81 -1.65 5.13 -5.67
C ILE A 81 -1.08 3.86 -6.25
N TYR A 82 0.19 3.61 -5.95
CA TYR A 82 0.86 2.37 -6.34
C TYR A 82 0.89 1.44 -5.15
N PHE A 83 0.33 0.23 -5.30
CA PHE A 83 0.49 -0.80 -4.29
C PHE A 83 1.79 -1.53 -4.57
N LEU A 84 2.67 -1.58 -3.58
CA LEU A 84 4.04 -2.03 -3.79
C LEU A 84 4.37 -3.36 -3.12
N LEU A 85 3.87 -3.60 -1.93
CA LEU A 85 4.20 -4.79 -1.18
C LEU A 85 3.15 -5.01 -0.10
N ALA A 86 3.05 -6.23 0.38
CA ALA A 86 2.23 -6.53 1.53
C ALA A 86 2.84 -7.70 2.27
N TYR A 87 2.58 -7.78 3.57
CA TYR A 87 3.02 -8.91 4.37
C TYR A 87 2.06 -9.14 5.52
N ALA A 88 2.02 -10.37 6.01
CA ALA A 88 1.23 -10.70 7.18
C ALA A 88 2.00 -10.27 8.43
N LYS A 89 1.32 -9.62 9.35
CA LYS A 89 1.99 -9.10 10.53
C LYS A 89 2.55 -10.21 11.41
N ASN A 90 1.95 -11.38 11.39
CA ASN A 90 2.45 -12.48 12.19
C ASN A 90 3.70 -13.13 11.59
N GLU A 91 4.05 -12.80 10.35
CA GLU A 91 5.25 -13.33 9.72
C GLU A 91 6.38 -12.33 9.72
N GLN A 92 6.06 -11.06 9.80
CA GLN A 92 7.06 -10.02 9.71
C GLN A 92 6.49 -8.79 10.41
N VAL A 93 7.26 -8.22 11.32
CA VAL A 93 6.79 -7.07 12.09
C VAL A 93 6.97 -5.78 11.31
N ASP A 94 8.04 -5.69 10.55
CA ASP A 94 8.39 -4.47 9.84
C ASP A 94 9.18 -4.83 8.59
N LEU A 95 9.43 -3.83 7.75
CA LEU A 95 10.24 -4.03 6.56
C LEU A 95 11.69 -4.31 6.94
N THR A 96 12.31 -5.25 6.24
CA THR A 96 13.73 -5.50 6.41
C THR A 96 14.53 -4.37 5.75
N PRO A 97 15.79 -4.18 6.14
CA PRO A 97 16.62 -3.17 5.46
C PRO A 97 16.73 -3.40 3.95
N ALA A 98 16.80 -4.67 3.52
CA ALA A 98 16.87 -4.97 2.09
C ALA A 98 15.57 -4.57 1.39
N GLN A 99 14.43 -4.82 2.02
CA GLN A 99 13.15 -4.42 1.46
C GLN A 99 13.04 -2.89 1.37
N LYS A 100 13.47 -2.19 2.41
CA LYS A 100 13.43 -0.73 2.39
C LYS A 100 14.28 -0.17 1.26
N LYS A 101 15.47 -0.74 1.05
CA LYS A 101 16.35 -0.28 0.00
C LYS A 101 15.72 -0.50 -1.37
N ALA A 102 15.17 -1.67 -1.60
CA ALA A 102 14.53 -1.99 -2.89
C ALA A 102 13.33 -1.09 -3.13
N LEU A 103 12.51 -0.87 -2.10
CA LEU A 103 11.33 -0.05 -2.24
C LEU A 103 11.69 1.41 -2.49
N ARG A 104 12.74 1.91 -1.86
CA ARG A 104 13.17 3.28 -2.08
C ARG A 104 13.61 3.50 -3.52
N ALA A 105 14.27 2.50 -4.11
CA ALA A 105 14.65 2.59 -5.51
C ALA A 105 13.42 2.60 -6.41
N MET A 106 12.40 1.82 -6.07
CA MET A 106 11.14 1.84 -6.82
C MET A 106 10.46 3.19 -6.73
N VAL A 107 10.42 3.79 -5.55
CA VAL A 107 9.80 5.10 -5.38
C VAL A 107 10.43 6.12 -6.30
N LYS A 108 11.75 6.14 -6.34
CA LYS A 108 12.45 7.09 -7.19
C LYS A 108 12.08 6.90 -8.65
N HIS A 109 12.00 5.65 -9.09
CA HIS A 109 11.63 5.35 -10.47
C HIS A 109 10.18 5.79 -10.76
N LEU A 110 9.26 5.49 -9.85
CA LEU A 110 7.85 5.81 -10.05
C LEU A 110 7.62 7.32 -10.08
N GLU A 111 8.34 8.06 -9.26
CA GLU A 111 8.20 9.50 -9.26
C GLU A 111 8.68 10.13 -10.56
N GLU A 112 9.59 9.47 -11.25
CA GLU A 112 10.10 9.98 -12.51
C GLU A 112 9.20 9.65 -13.69
N LEU A 113 8.26 8.74 -13.53
CA LEU A 113 7.40 8.37 -14.63
C LEU A 113 6.44 9.50 -15.04
N GLY A 114 6.07 10.31 -14.16
CA GLY A 114 5.19 11.44 -14.46
C GLY A 114 3.84 11.04 -15.00
#